data_8082e625fd2379ed54dcecbf888f2c39
#
_entry.id   8082e625fd2379ed54dcecbf888f2c39
#
_cell.length_a   1.000
_cell.length_b   1.000
_cell.length_c   1.000
_cell.angle_alpha   90.00
_cell.angle_beta   90.00
_cell.angle_gamma   90.00
#
_symmetry.space_group_name_H-M   'P 1'
#
loop_
_entity.id
_entity.type
_entity.pdbx_description
1 polymer ?
#
loop_
_entity_poly.entity_id
_entity_poly.type
_entity_poly.pdbx_seq_one_letter_code
_entity_poly.pdbx_strand_id
1 'polypeptide(L)'
;MKQLEILTREAVALGTPGVTMKEHPVRWAGKDSKALSHNENEVGRMMEICNACRYCEGFCAVFPAMSRRLEFGKADIHYLANLCHNCGACLHACQYAPPHEFGVNVPQAMAKVRVQTYSDFAWPAPLGKLYERNGLTVAMAAAACLALFLVLAAGINGGLFHEPLQGNFYAIFPHNTLALMFGSVFMLAILALGIGVTRFWRNVSPGEASGEAIAEAAGNALKLKYLDGGHGKGCNDESDKFTLRRRRFHHFTFYGFMLCFAATSVATLYHYFLDLHAPYPFFSLPVLLGTAGGIGLIIGPIGLLWLNLKRDPAQGDVAQRPMDRGFIVLLLLISVTGLLLLGLRDTSWMGLLLAVHLGVVMALFLTLPYGKFAHGIYRSAALLKWSIEKRQPSKLQLGAD
;
A
#
# COMPACT_ATOMS: atom_id res chain seq x y z
N MET A 1 27.71 -20.04 39.27
CA MET A 1 27.45 -18.81 40.04
C MET A 1 28.72 -18.07 40.40
N LYS A 2 29.78 -18.69 40.98
CA LYS A 2 31.04 -17.97 41.31
C LYS A 2 31.76 -17.26 40.17
N GLN A 3 31.74 -17.79 38.93
CA GLN A 3 32.37 -17.15 37.78
C GLN A 3 31.64 -15.88 37.33
N LEU A 4 30.32 -15.82 37.45
CA LEU A 4 29.53 -14.64 37.10
C LEU A 4 29.77 -13.50 38.09
N GLU A 5 29.92 -13.83 39.37
CA GLU A 5 30.27 -12.85 40.42
C GLU A 5 31.68 -12.27 40.26
N ILE A 6 32.63 -13.07 39.77
CA ILE A 6 34.01 -12.60 39.50
C ILE A 6 34.01 -11.66 38.30
N LEU A 7 33.31 -11.97 37.23
CA LEU A 7 33.19 -11.12 36.05
C LEU A 7 32.45 -9.82 36.33
N THR A 8 31.42 -9.85 37.21
CA THR A 8 30.72 -8.64 37.61
C THR A 8 31.59 -7.76 38.51
N ARG A 9 32.42 -8.33 39.40
CA ARG A 9 33.38 -7.57 40.23
C ARG A 9 34.50 -6.95 39.41
N GLU A 10 35.03 -7.64 38.39
CA GLU A 10 36.04 -7.10 37.47
C GLU A 10 35.46 -6.00 36.59
N ALA A 11 34.22 -6.14 36.10
CA ALA A 11 33.52 -5.08 35.35
C ALA A 11 33.27 -3.83 36.18
N VAL A 12 32.94 -4.00 37.47
CA VAL A 12 32.77 -2.86 38.43
C VAL A 12 34.10 -2.23 38.80
N ALA A 13 35.19 -3.01 38.92
CA ALA A 13 36.52 -2.49 39.26
C ALA A 13 37.18 -1.72 38.10
N LEU A 14 36.75 -1.93 36.85
CA LEU A 14 37.18 -1.17 35.66
C LEU A 14 36.33 0.12 35.45
N GLY A 15 35.28 0.32 36.22
CA GLY A 15 34.45 1.50 36.18
C GLY A 15 35.09 2.68 36.90
N THR A 16 35.76 3.58 36.19
CA THR A 16 36.18 4.90 36.71
C THR A 16 34.95 5.67 37.22
N PRO A 17 34.97 6.20 38.45
CA PRO A 17 33.87 6.99 38.97
C PRO A 17 33.75 8.29 38.16
N GLY A 18 32.65 8.48 37.49
CA GLY A 18 32.35 9.72 36.78
C GLY A 18 31.86 9.58 35.32
N VAL A 19 31.78 8.36 34.78
CA VAL A 19 31.17 8.17 33.45
C VAL A 19 29.65 8.05 33.67
N THR A 20 28.94 9.16 33.56
CA THR A 20 27.53 9.15 33.21
C THR A 20 27.42 8.36 31.91
N MET A 21 26.60 7.29 31.89
CA MET A 21 26.24 6.65 30.64
C MET A 21 25.58 7.71 29.75
N LYS A 22 26.40 8.39 28.94
CA LYS A 22 25.90 9.03 27.74
C LYS A 22 25.41 7.88 26.89
N GLU A 23 24.14 7.88 26.58
CA GLU A 23 23.57 7.06 25.52
C GLU A 23 24.48 7.24 24.30
N HIS A 24 25.39 6.31 24.07
CA HIS A 24 26.12 6.25 22.83
C HIS A 24 25.09 5.79 21.80
N PRO A 25 24.68 6.63 20.85
CA PRO A 25 23.95 6.14 19.70
C PRO A 25 24.89 5.10 19.04
N VAL A 26 24.48 3.85 19.06
CA VAL A 26 25.20 2.79 18.38
C VAL A 26 25.35 3.23 16.93
N ARG A 27 26.55 3.64 16.54
CA ARG A 27 26.85 4.09 15.18
C ARG A 27 26.93 2.86 14.29
N TRP A 28 25.83 2.56 13.65
CA TRP A 28 25.77 1.58 12.57
C TRP A 28 26.47 2.18 11.35
N ALA A 29 27.73 1.85 11.19
CA ALA A 29 28.54 2.30 10.07
C ALA A 29 28.33 1.41 8.84
N GLY A 30 27.12 1.45 8.26
CA GLY A 30 26.97 1.13 6.85
C GLY A 30 27.54 2.27 6.01
N LYS A 31 28.20 1.97 4.88
CA LYS A 31 28.88 2.91 3.99
C LYS A 31 28.03 4.05 3.40
N ASP A 32 26.73 4.15 3.72
CA ASP A 32 25.83 5.21 3.28
C ASP A 32 25.79 6.31 4.33
N SER A 33 26.44 7.42 4.06
CA SER A 33 26.72 8.56 4.95
C SER A 33 25.50 9.42 5.34
N LYS A 34 24.28 8.96 5.16
CA LYS A 34 23.07 9.62 5.68
C LYS A 34 22.68 8.98 6.99
N ALA A 35 22.63 9.78 8.07
CA ALA A 35 22.16 9.33 9.37
C ALA A 35 20.75 8.72 9.25
N LEU A 36 20.56 7.54 9.87
CA LEU A 36 19.26 6.89 9.95
C LEU A 36 18.29 7.75 10.78
N SER A 37 17.03 7.82 10.38
CA SER A 37 15.97 8.43 11.18
C SER A 37 15.71 7.60 12.44
N HIS A 38 14.99 8.17 13.41
CA HIS A 38 14.58 7.45 14.61
C HIS A 38 13.81 6.16 14.27
N ASN A 39 12.88 6.22 13.32
CA ASN A 39 12.11 5.04 12.91
C ASN A 39 12.98 3.98 12.21
N GLU A 40 13.95 4.40 11.42
CA GLU A 40 14.89 3.50 10.74
C GLU A 40 15.80 2.81 11.76
N ASN A 41 16.34 3.54 12.73
CA ASN A 41 17.14 2.99 13.83
C ASN A 41 16.35 1.95 14.63
N GLU A 42 15.08 2.23 14.91
CA GLU A 42 14.23 1.30 15.65
C GLU A 42 13.95 0.01 14.88
N VAL A 43 13.74 0.09 13.57
CA VAL A 43 13.67 -1.12 12.72
C VAL A 43 14.99 -1.88 12.74
N GLY A 44 16.13 -1.20 12.61
CA GLY A 44 17.45 -1.83 12.70
C GLY A 44 17.63 -2.61 13.99
N ARG A 45 17.38 -1.97 15.14
CA ARG A 45 17.43 -2.58 16.48
C ARG A 45 16.55 -3.85 16.57
N MET A 46 15.30 -3.75 16.10
CA MET A 46 14.39 -4.91 16.12
C MET A 46 14.88 -6.03 15.22
N MET A 47 15.41 -5.73 14.03
CA MET A 47 15.90 -6.74 13.10
C MET A 47 17.11 -7.49 13.68
N GLU A 48 17.95 -6.86 14.48
CA GLU A 48 19.06 -7.54 15.17
C GLU A 48 18.56 -8.51 16.24
N ILE A 49 17.59 -8.08 17.07
CA ILE A 49 16.96 -8.97 18.06
C ILE A 49 16.30 -10.15 17.34
N CYS A 50 15.56 -9.88 16.27
CA CYS A 50 14.90 -10.92 15.47
C CYS A 50 15.91 -11.85 14.81
N ASN A 51 17.05 -11.35 14.35
CA ASN A 51 18.12 -12.13 13.72
C ASN A 51 18.82 -13.07 14.72
N ALA A 52 18.93 -12.65 15.97
CA ALA A 52 19.41 -13.51 17.06
C ALA A 52 18.36 -14.58 17.44
N CYS A 53 17.09 -14.23 17.46
CA CYS A 53 16.00 -15.13 17.88
C CYS A 53 15.55 -16.12 16.79
N ARG A 54 15.35 -15.67 15.55
CA ARG A 54 14.91 -16.42 14.34
C ARG A 54 13.58 -17.20 14.45
N TYR A 55 12.85 -17.09 15.53
CA TYR A 55 11.60 -17.83 15.73
C TYR A 55 10.58 -17.64 14.60
N CYS A 56 10.51 -16.43 14.03
CA CYS A 56 9.56 -16.07 12.98
C CYS A 56 10.03 -16.37 11.54
N GLU A 57 11.15 -17.08 11.33
CA GLU A 57 11.75 -17.28 10.01
C GLU A 57 10.81 -17.95 9.00
N GLY A 58 9.92 -18.81 9.47
CA GLY A 58 8.90 -19.47 8.65
C GLY A 58 7.60 -18.68 8.42
N PHE A 59 7.44 -17.46 8.95
CA PHE A 59 6.15 -16.76 8.91
C PHE A 59 5.90 -16.01 7.61
N CYS A 60 6.86 -15.24 7.11
CA CYS A 60 6.71 -14.45 5.89
C CYS A 60 8.05 -14.20 5.21
N ALA A 61 8.06 -13.46 4.10
CA ALA A 61 9.29 -13.15 3.35
C ALA A 61 10.26 -12.22 4.09
N VAL A 62 9.82 -11.46 5.11
CA VAL A 62 10.68 -10.49 5.82
C VAL A 62 11.80 -11.19 6.57
N PHE A 63 11.49 -12.26 7.31
CA PHE A 63 12.48 -12.88 8.19
C PHE A 63 13.56 -13.66 7.44
N PRO A 64 13.27 -14.49 6.43
CA PRO A 64 14.33 -15.08 5.62
C PRO A 64 15.11 -14.05 4.79
N ALA A 65 14.50 -12.90 4.42
CA ALA A 65 15.27 -11.80 3.82
C ALA A 65 16.17 -11.10 4.86
N MET A 66 15.71 -10.96 6.09
CA MET A 66 16.48 -10.41 7.22
C MET A 66 17.67 -11.28 7.54
N SER A 67 17.52 -12.61 7.67
CA SER A 67 18.58 -13.53 8.05
C SER A 67 19.72 -13.64 7.01
N ARG A 68 19.58 -13.04 5.85
CA ARG A 68 20.66 -12.87 4.86
C ARG A 68 21.59 -11.67 5.14
N ARG A 69 21.39 -10.95 6.24
CA ARG A 69 22.10 -9.72 6.63
C ARG A 69 22.52 -9.80 8.10
N LEU A 70 23.70 -9.27 8.40
CA LEU A 70 24.15 -9.04 9.80
C LEU A 70 23.97 -7.59 10.20
N GLU A 71 24.05 -6.68 9.26
CA GLU A 71 23.88 -5.25 9.45
C GLU A 71 22.74 -4.74 8.57
N PHE A 72 22.02 -3.72 9.04
CA PHE A 72 20.84 -3.17 8.37
C PHE A 72 21.08 -1.71 8.00
N GLY A 73 21.53 -1.47 6.78
CA GLY A 73 21.62 -0.13 6.21
C GLY A 73 20.25 0.44 5.84
N LYS A 74 20.20 1.75 5.54
CA LYS A 74 18.95 2.45 5.16
C LYS A 74 18.20 1.73 4.03
N ALA A 75 18.89 1.27 3.01
CA ALA A 75 18.33 0.54 1.88
C ALA A 75 17.69 -0.79 2.29
N ASP A 76 18.32 -1.54 3.20
CA ASP A 76 17.78 -2.80 3.72
C ASP A 76 16.54 -2.58 4.57
N ILE A 77 16.56 -1.55 5.42
CA ILE A 77 15.42 -1.17 6.26
C ILE A 77 14.23 -0.77 5.39
N HIS A 78 14.42 0.05 4.36
CA HIS A 78 13.38 0.43 3.41
C HIS A 78 12.84 -0.78 2.63
N TYR A 79 13.71 -1.68 2.20
CA TYR A 79 13.34 -2.92 1.55
C TYR A 79 12.45 -3.80 2.44
N LEU A 80 12.93 -4.13 3.65
CA LEU A 80 12.20 -4.99 4.59
C LEU A 80 10.85 -4.37 5.01
N ALA A 81 10.81 -3.04 5.19
CA ALA A 81 9.58 -2.33 5.52
C ALA A 81 8.51 -2.45 4.41
N ASN A 82 8.91 -2.40 3.14
CA ASN A 82 8.00 -2.57 2.01
C ASN A 82 7.64 -4.04 1.73
N LEU A 83 8.51 -4.97 2.09
CA LEU A 83 8.23 -6.41 2.03
C LEU A 83 7.21 -6.85 3.10
N CYS A 84 7.14 -6.15 4.23
CA CYS A 84 6.23 -6.45 5.33
C CYS A 84 4.76 -6.21 4.96
N HIS A 85 3.93 -7.25 5.03
CA HIS A 85 2.48 -7.20 4.74
C HIS A 85 1.63 -6.78 5.94
N ASN A 86 2.27 -6.55 7.09
CA ASN A 86 1.60 -6.09 8.30
C ASN A 86 0.47 -7.03 8.77
N CYS A 87 0.69 -8.35 8.68
CA CYS A 87 -0.29 -9.37 9.03
C CYS A 87 -0.45 -9.62 10.54
N GLY A 88 0.45 -9.09 11.37
CA GLY A 88 0.41 -9.23 12.83
C GLY A 88 0.99 -10.55 13.38
N ALA A 89 1.17 -11.60 12.57
CA ALA A 89 1.59 -12.92 13.05
C ALA A 89 2.87 -12.88 13.92
N CYS A 90 3.88 -12.13 13.50
CA CYS A 90 5.13 -11.99 14.25
C CYS A 90 4.98 -11.21 15.57
N LEU A 91 3.98 -10.34 15.71
CA LEU A 91 3.72 -9.63 16.96
C LEU A 91 3.06 -10.57 17.99
N HIS A 92 2.03 -11.31 17.58
CA HIS A 92 1.30 -12.22 18.43
C HIS A 92 2.14 -13.43 18.90
N ALA A 93 3.10 -13.86 18.08
CA ALA A 93 3.99 -14.96 18.41
C ALA A 93 5.27 -14.55 19.16
N CYS A 94 5.51 -13.22 19.34
CA CYS A 94 6.79 -12.71 19.82
C CYS A 94 6.88 -12.75 21.34
N GLN A 95 7.84 -13.49 21.89
CA GLN A 95 8.14 -13.48 23.34
C GLN A 95 8.78 -12.17 23.83
N TYR A 96 9.29 -11.34 22.90
CA TYR A 96 9.93 -10.06 23.20
C TYR A 96 9.00 -8.87 22.90
N ALA A 97 7.73 -9.12 22.56
CA ALA A 97 6.74 -8.08 22.39
C ALA A 97 6.40 -7.40 23.73
N PRO A 98 5.90 -6.15 23.73
CA PRO A 98 5.42 -5.51 24.96
C PRO A 98 4.46 -6.43 25.74
N PRO A 99 4.58 -6.53 27.08
CA PRO A 99 5.34 -5.66 27.99
C PRO A 99 6.82 -6.03 28.24
N HIS A 100 7.41 -6.91 27.46
CA HIS A 100 8.82 -7.27 27.58
C HIS A 100 9.71 -6.03 27.41
N GLU A 101 10.83 -5.95 28.14
CA GLU A 101 11.76 -4.79 28.13
C GLU A 101 12.32 -4.46 26.74
N PHE A 102 12.49 -5.46 25.84
CA PHE A 102 12.92 -5.21 24.49
C PHE A 102 11.85 -4.55 23.60
N GLY A 103 10.60 -4.61 23.98
CA GLY A 103 9.49 -3.90 23.33
C GLY A 103 9.39 -4.15 21.82
N VAL A 104 9.67 -5.37 21.35
CA VAL A 104 9.75 -5.68 19.92
C VAL A 104 8.35 -5.63 19.29
N ASN A 105 8.14 -4.65 18.38
CA ASN A 105 6.91 -4.51 17.61
C ASN A 105 7.22 -4.26 16.13
N VAL A 106 7.62 -5.33 15.44
CA VAL A 106 8.01 -5.29 14.03
C VAL A 106 6.93 -4.69 13.12
N PRO A 107 5.63 -5.10 13.19
CA PRO A 107 4.62 -4.56 12.26
C PRO A 107 4.44 -3.06 12.39
N GLN A 108 4.48 -2.49 13.60
CA GLN A 108 4.34 -1.06 13.84
C GLN A 108 5.56 -0.28 13.32
N ALA A 109 6.76 -0.71 13.67
CA ALA A 109 8.00 -0.06 13.23
C ALA A 109 8.12 -0.08 11.69
N MET A 110 7.85 -1.23 11.05
CA MET A 110 7.84 -1.35 9.59
C MET A 110 6.77 -0.48 8.93
N ALA A 111 5.61 -0.28 9.58
CA ALA A 111 4.57 0.59 9.06
C ALA A 111 5.03 2.06 9.01
N LYS A 112 5.70 2.56 10.06
CA LYS A 112 6.25 3.92 10.11
C LYS A 112 7.29 4.17 9.03
N VAL A 113 8.27 3.28 8.87
CA VAL A 113 9.32 3.39 7.84
C VAL A 113 8.71 3.29 6.44
N ARG A 114 7.68 2.49 6.24
CA ARG A 114 7.02 2.35 4.93
C ARG A 114 6.47 3.66 4.41
N VAL A 115 5.81 4.46 5.23
CA VAL A 115 5.31 5.80 4.82
C VAL A 115 6.47 6.75 4.57
N GLN A 116 7.51 6.70 5.40
CA GLN A 116 8.74 7.44 5.16
C GLN A 116 9.35 7.09 3.79
N THR A 117 9.40 5.80 3.42
CA THR A 117 9.86 5.36 2.09
C THR A 117 9.05 6.01 0.97
N TYR A 118 7.71 6.08 1.09
CA TYR A 118 6.87 6.70 0.07
C TYR A 118 7.15 8.19 -0.07
N SER A 119 7.33 8.88 1.05
CA SER A 119 7.68 10.31 1.06
C SER A 119 9.06 10.57 0.44
N ASP A 120 10.08 9.79 0.84
CA ASP A 120 11.48 9.96 0.40
C ASP A 120 11.66 9.76 -1.12
N PHE A 121 10.89 8.82 -1.71
CA PHE A 121 10.98 8.52 -3.13
C PHE A 121 9.92 9.19 -4.00
N ALA A 122 9.00 9.95 -3.42
CA ALA A 122 7.94 10.65 -4.15
C ALA A 122 8.51 11.60 -5.23
N TRP A 123 7.75 11.75 -6.31
CA TRP A 123 8.03 12.75 -7.35
C TRP A 123 6.72 13.45 -7.76
N PRO A 124 6.73 14.79 -7.84
CA PRO A 124 7.77 15.73 -7.36
C PRO A 124 7.99 15.66 -5.85
N ALA A 125 9.26 15.81 -5.40
CA ALA A 125 9.63 15.62 -4.00
C ALA A 125 8.82 16.44 -2.98
N PRO A 126 8.43 17.72 -3.23
CA PRO A 126 7.61 18.47 -2.28
C PRO A 126 6.26 17.85 -1.98
N LEU A 127 5.67 17.09 -2.94
CA LEU A 127 4.39 16.41 -2.77
C LEU A 127 4.50 15.14 -1.90
N GLY A 128 5.72 14.67 -1.61
CA GLY A 128 5.95 13.58 -0.64
C GLY A 128 5.37 13.88 0.74
N LYS A 129 5.33 15.15 1.15
CA LYS A 129 4.72 15.59 2.41
C LYS A 129 3.21 15.32 2.50
N LEU A 130 2.53 15.09 1.37
CA LEU A 130 1.12 14.74 1.35
C LEU A 130 0.85 13.39 2.01
N TYR A 131 1.84 12.48 2.08
CA TYR A 131 1.72 11.22 2.81
C TYR A 131 1.52 11.41 4.31
N GLU A 132 2.10 12.46 4.90
CA GLU A 132 2.00 12.76 6.34
C GLU A 132 0.58 13.19 6.73
N ARG A 133 -0.13 13.87 5.82
CA ARG A 133 -1.50 14.39 6.01
C ARG A 133 -2.50 13.76 5.05
N ASN A 134 -2.28 12.53 4.67
CA ASN A 134 -3.00 11.92 3.55
C ASN A 134 -4.52 11.88 3.72
N GLY A 135 -5.05 11.64 4.91
CA GLY A 135 -6.50 11.66 5.15
C GLY A 135 -7.13 13.02 4.82
N LEU A 136 -6.50 14.11 5.23
CA LEU A 136 -6.93 15.47 4.89
C LEU A 136 -6.77 15.73 3.37
N THR A 137 -5.65 15.31 2.78
CA THR A 137 -5.39 15.44 1.34
C THR A 137 -6.48 14.77 0.51
N VAL A 138 -6.84 13.53 0.84
CA VAL A 138 -7.92 12.80 0.15
C VAL A 138 -9.27 13.51 0.31
N ALA A 139 -9.59 13.96 1.52
CA ALA A 139 -10.86 14.67 1.78
C ALA A 139 -10.94 15.99 1.00
N MET A 140 -9.87 16.78 0.99
CA MET A 140 -9.82 18.05 0.23
C MET A 140 -9.88 17.81 -1.28
N ALA A 141 -9.14 16.83 -1.79
CA ALA A 141 -9.19 16.47 -3.20
C ALA A 141 -10.60 16.00 -3.61
N ALA A 142 -11.25 15.17 -2.79
CA ALA A 142 -12.62 14.72 -3.05
C ALA A 142 -13.59 15.91 -3.06
N ALA A 143 -13.54 16.78 -2.06
CA ALA A 143 -14.41 17.95 -1.98
C ALA A 143 -14.21 18.91 -3.17
N ALA A 144 -12.95 19.22 -3.54
CA ALA A 144 -12.64 20.10 -4.66
C ALA A 144 -13.06 19.50 -6.00
N CYS A 145 -12.81 18.21 -6.23
CA CYS A 145 -13.21 17.52 -7.46
C CYS A 145 -14.73 17.39 -7.57
N LEU A 146 -15.43 17.06 -6.48
CA LEU A 146 -16.90 17.05 -6.47
C LEU A 146 -17.46 18.43 -6.80
N ALA A 147 -16.98 19.48 -6.15
CA ALA A 147 -17.41 20.84 -6.42
C ALA A 147 -17.17 21.23 -7.88
N LEU A 148 -15.98 20.92 -8.42
CA LEU A 148 -15.64 21.20 -9.81
C LEU A 148 -16.61 20.53 -10.77
N PHE A 149 -16.87 19.23 -10.65
CA PHE A 149 -17.74 18.52 -11.58
C PHE A 149 -19.21 18.90 -11.44
N LEU A 150 -19.67 19.22 -10.20
CA LEU A 150 -21.03 19.74 -10.01
C LEU A 150 -21.20 21.12 -10.67
N VAL A 151 -20.25 22.03 -10.50
CA VAL A 151 -20.28 23.36 -11.14
C VAL A 151 -20.21 23.25 -12.67
N LEU A 152 -19.33 22.38 -13.21
CA LEU A 152 -19.24 22.14 -14.63
C LEU A 152 -20.55 21.56 -15.20
N ALA A 153 -21.13 20.56 -14.54
CA ALA A 153 -22.40 19.96 -14.97
C ALA A 153 -23.54 21.00 -14.97
N ALA A 154 -23.66 21.78 -13.91
CA ALA A 154 -24.66 22.84 -13.82
C ALA A 154 -24.46 23.94 -14.85
N GLY A 155 -23.20 24.34 -15.11
CA GLY A 155 -22.86 25.40 -16.08
C GLY A 155 -23.07 25.00 -17.54
N ILE A 156 -22.74 23.74 -17.89
CA ILE A 156 -22.89 23.25 -19.26
C ILE A 156 -24.35 22.98 -19.62
N ASN A 157 -25.13 22.44 -18.68
CA ASN A 157 -26.48 21.94 -18.95
C ASN A 157 -27.59 22.82 -18.36
N GLY A 158 -27.26 23.96 -17.76
CA GLY A 158 -28.23 24.83 -17.09
C GLY A 158 -28.83 24.26 -15.81
N GLY A 159 -28.34 23.10 -15.33
CA GLY A 159 -28.80 22.43 -14.10
C GLY A 159 -28.18 21.07 -13.91
N LEU A 160 -28.41 20.49 -12.73
CA LEU A 160 -27.93 19.13 -12.38
C LEU A 160 -28.94 18.04 -12.78
N PHE A 161 -30.17 18.41 -13.04
CA PHE A 161 -31.26 17.55 -13.45
C PHE A 161 -31.71 17.94 -14.85
N HIS A 162 -32.03 16.96 -15.68
CA HIS A 162 -32.38 17.15 -17.08
C HIS A 162 -33.41 16.09 -17.51
N GLU A 163 -34.05 16.29 -18.64
CA GLU A 163 -34.85 15.28 -19.30
C GLU A 163 -34.02 14.01 -19.55
N PRO A 164 -34.64 12.81 -19.51
CA PRO A 164 -33.90 11.57 -19.77
C PRO A 164 -33.20 11.56 -21.12
N LEU A 165 -31.87 11.32 -21.10
CA LEU A 165 -30.99 11.33 -22.28
C LEU A 165 -30.67 9.93 -22.80
N GLN A 166 -31.47 8.93 -22.49
CA GLN A 166 -31.29 7.53 -22.89
C GLN A 166 -29.85 6.99 -22.59
N GLY A 167 -29.30 7.39 -21.45
CA GLY A 167 -27.98 6.97 -21.03
C GLY A 167 -26.81 7.66 -21.75
N ASN A 168 -27.05 8.63 -22.61
CA ASN A 168 -26.00 9.37 -23.32
C ASN A 168 -25.33 10.41 -22.40
N PHE A 169 -24.38 9.98 -21.61
CA PHE A 169 -23.61 10.84 -20.69
C PHE A 169 -22.66 11.81 -21.43
N TYR A 170 -22.32 11.56 -22.72
CA TYR A 170 -21.52 12.49 -23.51
C TYR A 170 -22.29 13.75 -23.93
N ALA A 171 -23.62 13.73 -23.83
CA ALA A 171 -24.41 14.95 -23.93
C ALA A 171 -24.17 15.91 -22.77
N ILE A 172 -23.77 15.39 -21.58
CA ILE A 172 -23.45 16.20 -20.40
C ILE A 172 -21.99 16.61 -20.40
N PHE A 173 -21.08 15.65 -20.60
CA PHE A 173 -19.64 15.90 -20.68
C PHE A 173 -19.08 15.32 -21.98
N PRO A 174 -18.65 16.16 -22.93
CA PRO A 174 -18.11 15.71 -24.20
C PRO A 174 -16.93 14.75 -24.00
N HIS A 175 -16.90 13.65 -24.78
CA HIS A 175 -15.90 12.58 -24.69
C HIS A 175 -14.46 13.12 -24.68
N ASN A 176 -14.11 13.98 -25.63
CA ASN A 176 -12.74 14.50 -25.77
C ASN A 176 -12.31 15.32 -24.54
N THR A 177 -13.25 16.06 -23.93
CA THR A 177 -12.97 16.81 -22.68
C THR A 177 -12.66 15.85 -21.54
N LEU A 178 -13.46 14.79 -21.37
CA LEU A 178 -13.21 13.76 -20.34
C LEU A 178 -11.90 13.04 -20.62
N ALA A 179 -11.65 12.62 -21.84
CA ALA A 179 -10.43 11.90 -22.22
C ALA A 179 -9.17 12.76 -21.94
N LEU A 180 -9.19 14.06 -22.26
CA LEU A 180 -8.09 14.97 -21.96
C LEU A 180 -7.90 15.19 -20.46
N MET A 181 -8.97 15.47 -19.72
CA MET A 181 -8.89 15.74 -18.27
C MET A 181 -8.41 14.51 -17.48
N PHE A 182 -9.07 13.37 -17.68
CA PHE A 182 -8.72 12.16 -16.95
C PHE A 182 -7.43 11.54 -17.44
N GLY A 183 -7.19 11.56 -18.75
CA GLY A 183 -5.98 11.02 -19.36
C GLY A 183 -4.72 11.76 -18.90
N SER A 184 -4.74 13.09 -18.87
CA SER A 184 -3.58 13.88 -18.42
C SER A 184 -3.26 13.63 -16.94
N VAL A 185 -4.27 13.60 -16.05
CA VAL A 185 -4.07 13.33 -14.63
C VAL A 185 -3.60 11.89 -14.40
N PHE A 186 -4.18 10.92 -15.11
CA PHE A 186 -3.78 9.51 -15.03
C PHE A 186 -2.33 9.30 -15.49
N MET A 187 -1.93 9.91 -16.61
CA MET A 187 -0.55 9.83 -17.10
C MET A 187 0.44 10.46 -16.13
N LEU A 188 0.07 11.59 -15.51
CA LEU A 188 0.89 12.21 -14.46
C LEU A 188 1.03 11.30 -13.23
N ALA A 189 -0.06 10.64 -12.82
CA ALA A 189 -0.04 9.70 -11.71
C ALA A 189 0.87 8.49 -11.99
N ILE A 190 0.79 7.91 -13.20
CA ILE A 190 1.68 6.82 -13.63
C ILE A 190 3.14 7.27 -13.66
N LEU A 191 3.41 8.47 -14.21
CA LEU A 191 4.75 9.02 -14.25
C LEU A 191 5.32 9.20 -12.85
N ALA A 192 4.54 9.78 -11.94
CA ALA A 192 4.96 10.02 -10.57
C ALA A 192 5.27 8.70 -9.82
N LEU A 193 4.40 7.70 -9.94
CA LEU A 193 4.62 6.37 -9.36
C LEU A 193 5.81 5.66 -10.01
N GLY A 194 5.95 5.75 -11.34
CA GLY A 194 7.05 5.14 -12.08
C GLY A 194 8.41 5.71 -11.68
N ILE A 195 8.52 7.04 -11.55
CA ILE A 195 9.75 7.70 -11.07
C ILE A 195 10.02 7.29 -9.61
N GLY A 196 8.99 7.31 -8.75
CA GLY A 196 9.13 6.93 -7.34
C GLY A 196 9.65 5.51 -7.17
N VAL A 197 9.02 4.53 -7.82
CA VAL A 197 9.44 3.13 -7.72
C VAL A 197 10.81 2.88 -8.36
N THR A 198 11.16 3.59 -9.43
CA THR A 198 12.50 3.49 -10.04
C THR A 198 13.59 4.00 -9.09
N ARG A 199 13.34 5.11 -8.38
CA ARG A 199 14.26 5.62 -7.35
C ARG A 199 14.42 4.60 -6.22
N PHE A 200 13.31 4.04 -5.72
CA PHE A 200 13.33 2.98 -4.71
C PHE A 200 14.10 1.75 -5.20
N TRP A 201 13.83 1.27 -6.42
CA TRP A 201 14.49 0.12 -7.02
C TRP A 201 16.01 0.29 -7.10
N ARG A 202 16.47 1.45 -7.56
CA ARG A 202 17.90 1.78 -7.60
C ARG A 202 18.53 1.85 -6.21
N ASN A 203 17.78 2.35 -5.23
CA ASN A 203 18.28 2.45 -3.84
C ASN A 203 18.47 1.07 -3.21
N VAL A 204 17.53 0.15 -3.39
CA VAL A 204 17.61 -1.18 -2.79
C VAL A 204 18.59 -2.14 -3.54
N SER A 205 19.13 -1.75 -4.69
CA SER A 205 20.14 -2.49 -5.47
C SER A 205 19.84 -3.98 -5.62
N PRO A 206 18.80 -4.38 -6.32
CA PRO A 206 18.25 -5.74 -6.26
C PRO A 206 19.06 -6.79 -7.01
N GLY A 207 20.01 -6.42 -7.87
CA GLY A 207 20.70 -7.31 -8.80
C GLY A 207 19.90 -7.58 -10.09
N GLU A 208 20.33 -8.55 -10.88
CA GLU A 208 19.70 -8.92 -12.15
C GLU A 208 18.43 -9.77 -11.93
N ALA A 209 17.37 -9.42 -12.63
CA ALA A 209 16.08 -10.13 -12.54
C ALA A 209 16.02 -11.23 -13.60
N SER A 210 15.93 -12.50 -13.19
CA SER A 210 15.61 -13.60 -14.09
C SER A 210 14.10 -13.65 -14.39
N GLY A 211 13.73 -14.27 -15.53
CA GLY A 211 12.32 -14.49 -15.86
C GLY A 211 11.55 -15.25 -14.78
N GLU A 212 12.19 -16.24 -14.13
CA GLU A 212 11.61 -16.99 -13.02
C GLU A 212 11.36 -16.12 -11.78
N ALA A 213 12.29 -15.20 -11.46
CA ALA A 213 12.12 -14.28 -10.34
C ALA A 213 10.95 -13.32 -10.58
N ILE A 214 10.80 -12.83 -11.81
CA ILE A 214 9.69 -11.98 -12.22
C ILE A 214 8.35 -12.74 -12.13
N ALA A 215 8.28 -13.94 -12.70
CA ALA A 215 7.08 -14.77 -12.68
C ALA A 215 6.64 -15.11 -11.24
N GLU A 216 7.60 -15.45 -10.37
CA GLU A 216 7.31 -15.72 -8.98
C GLU A 216 6.83 -14.47 -8.23
N ALA A 217 7.50 -13.33 -8.38
CA ALA A 217 7.10 -12.09 -7.74
C ALA A 217 5.68 -11.67 -8.18
N ALA A 218 5.39 -11.75 -9.47
CA ALA A 218 4.06 -11.50 -10.02
C ALA A 218 3.02 -12.47 -9.45
N GLY A 219 3.31 -13.77 -9.42
CA GLY A 219 2.44 -14.78 -8.84
C GLY A 219 2.18 -14.54 -7.34
N ASN A 220 3.19 -14.15 -6.57
CA ASN A 220 3.06 -13.84 -5.15
C ASN A 220 2.21 -12.58 -4.93
N ALA A 221 2.35 -11.54 -5.78
CA ALA A 221 1.55 -10.33 -5.73
C ALA A 221 0.08 -10.61 -6.10
N LEU A 222 -0.17 -11.30 -7.22
CA LEU A 222 -1.52 -11.63 -7.68
C LEU A 222 -2.28 -12.52 -6.67
N LYS A 223 -1.61 -13.53 -6.11
CA LYS A 223 -2.20 -14.43 -5.13
C LYS A 223 -2.27 -13.84 -3.71
N LEU A 224 -1.70 -12.64 -3.49
CA LEU A 224 -1.54 -12.03 -2.16
C LEU A 224 -0.96 -13.04 -1.15
N LYS A 225 0.08 -13.78 -1.56
CA LYS A 225 0.62 -14.93 -0.84
C LYS A 225 0.91 -14.61 0.63
N TYR A 226 1.61 -13.52 0.89
CA TYR A 226 2.06 -13.19 2.25
C TYR A 226 1.00 -12.49 3.13
N LEU A 227 -0.23 -12.28 2.62
CA LEU A 227 -1.40 -11.95 3.44
C LEU A 227 -2.03 -13.19 4.10
N ASP A 228 -1.40 -14.34 3.99
CA ASP A 228 -1.74 -15.54 4.75
C ASP A 228 -0.84 -15.78 5.98
N GLY A 229 -0.06 -14.77 6.35
CA GLY A 229 0.89 -14.86 7.46
C GLY A 229 2.20 -15.59 7.10
N GLY A 230 2.35 -16.06 5.86
CA GLY A 230 3.46 -16.88 5.38
C GLY A 230 3.30 -18.38 5.66
N HIS A 231 2.50 -18.74 6.65
CA HIS A 231 2.22 -20.13 7.06
C HIS A 231 0.87 -20.66 6.54
N GLY A 232 0.16 -19.90 5.72
CA GLY A 232 -1.12 -20.31 5.09
C GLY A 232 -2.37 -20.17 5.96
N LYS A 233 -2.25 -19.84 7.25
CA LYS A 233 -3.39 -19.79 8.19
C LYS A 233 -4.07 -18.41 8.24
N GLY A 234 -3.39 -17.34 7.81
CA GLY A 234 -3.93 -16.00 7.74
C GLY A 234 -3.23 -14.98 8.64
N CYS A 235 -3.92 -13.87 8.87
CA CYS A 235 -3.45 -12.77 9.71
C CYS A 235 -4.07 -12.85 11.11
N ASN A 236 -3.36 -12.27 12.08
CA ASN A 236 -3.92 -11.92 13.38
C ASN A 236 -4.39 -10.47 13.31
N ASP A 237 -5.69 -10.23 13.32
CA ASP A 237 -6.23 -8.87 13.25
C ASP A 237 -6.74 -8.37 14.62
N GLU A 238 -7.45 -9.21 15.39
CA GLU A 238 -8.08 -8.86 16.66
C GLU A 238 -7.52 -9.65 17.85
N SER A 239 -6.98 -10.85 17.60
CA SER A 239 -6.56 -11.81 18.64
C SER A 239 -5.52 -12.76 18.10
N ASP A 240 -5.09 -13.71 18.93
CA ASP A 240 -4.13 -14.77 18.57
C ASP A 240 -4.66 -15.76 17.52
N LYS A 241 -5.93 -15.64 17.13
CA LYS A 241 -6.53 -16.51 16.11
C LYS A 241 -6.17 -16.02 14.71
N PHE A 242 -5.63 -16.92 13.90
CA PHE A 242 -5.39 -16.67 12.48
C PHE A 242 -6.67 -16.64 11.67
N THR A 243 -6.81 -15.68 10.76
CA THR A 243 -7.95 -15.60 9.84
C THR A 243 -7.51 -15.20 8.43
N LEU A 244 -8.16 -15.79 7.42
CA LEU A 244 -7.95 -15.42 6.02
C LEU A 244 -8.88 -14.27 5.56
N ARG A 245 -9.67 -13.68 6.46
CA ARG A 245 -10.67 -12.64 6.14
C ARG A 245 -10.03 -11.46 5.41
N ARG A 246 -8.89 -10.97 5.94
CA ARG A 246 -8.15 -9.85 5.35
C ARG A 246 -7.68 -10.16 3.92
N ARG A 247 -7.13 -11.34 3.67
CA ARG A 247 -6.72 -11.77 2.34
C ARG A 247 -7.90 -11.86 1.38
N ARG A 248 -9.05 -12.42 1.82
CA ARG A 248 -10.27 -12.55 1.00
C ARG A 248 -10.83 -11.17 0.63
N PHE A 249 -11.02 -10.27 1.59
CA PHE A 249 -11.51 -8.92 1.30
C PHE A 249 -10.53 -8.11 0.44
N HIS A 250 -9.22 -8.32 0.63
CA HIS A 250 -8.23 -7.70 -0.22
C HIS A 250 -8.27 -8.25 -1.66
N HIS A 251 -8.55 -9.52 -1.87
CA HIS A 251 -8.78 -10.08 -3.21
C HIS A 251 -9.98 -9.42 -3.89
N PHE A 252 -11.12 -9.28 -3.19
CA PHE A 252 -12.28 -8.56 -3.74
C PHE A 252 -11.92 -7.11 -4.13
N THR A 253 -11.18 -6.41 -3.27
CA THR A 253 -10.73 -5.05 -3.57
C THR A 253 -9.77 -5.01 -4.76
N PHE A 254 -8.77 -5.88 -4.77
CA PHE A 254 -7.73 -5.89 -5.81
C PHE A 254 -8.29 -6.28 -7.18
N TYR A 255 -8.98 -7.41 -7.25
CA TYR A 255 -9.57 -7.86 -8.53
C TYR A 255 -10.75 -7.00 -8.94
N GLY A 256 -11.53 -6.48 -7.99
CA GLY A 256 -12.58 -5.51 -8.27
C GLY A 256 -12.03 -4.25 -8.95
N PHE A 257 -10.93 -3.71 -8.42
CA PHE A 257 -10.24 -2.57 -9.02
C PHE A 257 -9.70 -2.89 -10.42
N MET A 258 -9.05 -4.05 -10.59
CA MET A 258 -8.52 -4.48 -11.89
C MET A 258 -9.63 -4.69 -12.94
N LEU A 259 -10.79 -5.20 -12.55
CA LEU A 259 -11.94 -5.37 -13.44
C LEU A 259 -12.55 -4.02 -13.85
N CYS A 260 -12.68 -3.06 -12.93
CA CYS A 260 -13.10 -1.70 -13.28
C CYS A 260 -12.10 -1.01 -14.22
N PHE A 261 -10.81 -1.18 -13.98
CA PHE A 261 -9.78 -0.68 -14.88
C PHE A 261 -9.85 -1.35 -16.27
N ALA A 262 -10.05 -2.67 -16.32
CA ALA A 262 -10.24 -3.41 -17.56
C ALA A 262 -11.50 -2.95 -18.30
N ALA A 263 -12.62 -2.67 -17.59
CA ALA A 263 -13.84 -2.13 -18.17
C ALA A 263 -13.58 -0.81 -18.90
N THR A 264 -12.89 0.12 -18.26
CA THR A 264 -12.51 1.41 -18.87
C THR A 264 -11.56 1.21 -20.05
N SER A 265 -10.58 0.31 -19.93
CA SER A 265 -9.65 -0.01 -21.03
C SER A 265 -10.36 -0.60 -22.25
N VAL A 266 -11.27 -1.55 -22.03
CA VAL A 266 -12.09 -2.14 -23.11
C VAL A 266 -13.00 -1.10 -23.75
N ALA A 267 -13.64 -0.23 -22.95
CA ALA A 267 -14.45 0.87 -23.47
C ALA A 267 -13.63 1.84 -24.34
N THR A 268 -12.40 2.13 -23.93
CA THR A 268 -11.45 2.94 -24.72
C THR A 268 -11.10 2.26 -26.06
N LEU A 269 -10.79 0.95 -26.02
CA LEU A 269 -10.53 0.19 -27.26
C LEU A 269 -11.77 0.15 -28.16
N TYR A 270 -12.96 -0.02 -27.62
CA TYR A 270 -14.21 0.00 -28.38
C TYR A 270 -14.39 1.35 -29.07
N HIS A 271 -14.17 2.45 -28.34
CA HIS A 271 -14.36 3.79 -28.88
C HIS A 271 -13.39 4.12 -30.03
N TYR A 272 -12.07 3.87 -29.84
CA TYR A 272 -11.04 4.34 -30.77
C TYR A 272 -10.71 3.37 -31.89
N PHE A 273 -10.95 2.06 -31.72
CA PHE A 273 -10.53 1.06 -32.70
C PHE A 273 -11.71 0.31 -33.33
N LEU A 274 -12.87 0.24 -32.67
CA LEU A 274 -14.03 -0.52 -33.18
C LEU A 274 -15.21 0.38 -33.53
N ASP A 275 -15.08 1.69 -33.35
CA ASP A 275 -16.15 2.69 -33.56
C ASP A 275 -17.46 2.38 -32.80
N LEU A 276 -17.32 1.70 -31.66
CA LEU A 276 -18.42 1.38 -30.78
C LEU A 276 -18.46 2.42 -29.65
N HIS A 277 -19.49 3.26 -29.67
CA HIS A 277 -19.64 4.36 -28.72
C HIS A 277 -20.62 4.00 -27.58
N ALA A 278 -20.34 4.57 -26.39
CA ALA A 278 -21.31 4.51 -25.29
C ALA A 278 -22.59 5.35 -25.61
N PRO A 279 -23.75 5.00 -25.06
CA PRO A 279 -23.98 4.02 -24.00
C PRO A 279 -23.97 2.57 -24.47
N TYR A 280 -23.25 1.72 -23.73
CA TYR A 280 -23.17 0.29 -24.06
C TYR A 280 -24.39 -0.49 -23.51
N PRO A 281 -24.83 -1.57 -24.23
CA PRO A 281 -25.84 -2.50 -23.72
C PRO A 281 -25.39 -3.16 -22.39
N PHE A 282 -26.35 -3.56 -21.56
CA PHE A 282 -26.05 -4.16 -20.24
C PHE A 282 -25.21 -5.43 -20.34
N PHE A 283 -25.33 -6.23 -21.38
CA PHE A 283 -24.55 -7.45 -21.59
C PHE A 283 -23.27 -7.24 -22.39
N SER A 284 -22.85 -5.99 -22.62
CA SER A 284 -21.58 -5.71 -23.25
C SER A 284 -20.40 -5.96 -22.30
N LEU A 285 -19.25 -6.32 -22.87
CA LEU A 285 -18.05 -6.64 -22.08
C LEU A 285 -17.65 -5.53 -21.09
N PRO A 286 -17.57 -4.23 -21.48
CA PRO A 286 -17.22 -3.19 -20.53
C PRO A 286 -18.23 -3.07 -19.36
N VAL A 287 -19.53 -3.24 -19.61
CA VAL A 287 -20.55 -3.18 -18.55
C VAL A 287 -20.47 -4.39 -17.62
N LEU A 288 -20.27 -5.60 -18.16
CA LEU A 288 -20.11 -6.81 -17.33
C LEU A 288 -18.86 -6.72 -16.43
N LEU A 289 -17.72 -6.29 -17.00
CA LEU A 289 -16.48 -6.10 -16.23
C LEU A 289 -16.65 -5.02 -15.16
N GLY A 290 -17.26 -3.89 -15.51
CA GLY A 290 -17.51 -2.79 -14.57
C GLY A 290 -18.49 -3.17 -13.45
N THR A 291 -19.51 -3.93 -13.75
CA THR A 291 -20.49 -4.42 -12.77
C THR A 291 -19.85 -5.42 -11.80
N ALA A 292 -19.15 -6.44 -12.32
CA ALA A 292 -18.45 -7.42 -11.50
C ALA A 292 -17.37 -6.74 -10.63
N GLY A 293 -16.60 -5.82 -11.24
CA GLY A 293 -15.60 -5.01 -10.55
C GLY A 293 -16.20 -4.15 -9.44
N GLY A 294 -17.31 -3.48 -9.74
CA GLY A 294 -18.04 -2.64 -8.80
C GLY A 294 -18.55 -3.42 -7.59
N ILE A 295 -19.15 -4.60 -7.80
CA ILE A 295 -19.59 -5.49 -6.71
C ILE A 295 -18.37 -5.89 -5.84
N GLY A 296 -17.27 -6.27 -6.47
CA GLY A 296 -16.03 -6.58 -5.76
C GLY A 296 -15.52 -5.40 -4.90
N LEU A 297 -15.59 -4.18 -5.44
CA LEU A 297 -15.22 -2.94 -4.75
C LEU A 297 -16.26 -2.45 -3.72
N ILE A 298 -17.41 -3.06 -3.61
CA ILE A 298 -18.31 -2.89 -2.45
C ILE A 298 -17.93 -3.88 -1.35
N ILE A 299 -17.88 -5.18 -1.67
CA ILE A 299 -17.61 -6.25 -0.70
C ILE A 299 -16.23 -6.09 -0.06
N GLY A 300 -15.20 -5.88 -0.87
CA GLY A 300 -13.83 -5.79 -0.41
C GLY A 300 -13.59 -4.62 0.55
N PRO A 301 -13.83 -3.37 0.13
CA PRO A 301 -13.65 -2.19 0.98
C PRO A 301 -14.49 -2.20 2.26
N ILE A 302 -15.75 -2.64 2.23
CA ILE A 302 -16.57 -2.78 3.45
C ILE A 302 -15.90 -3.76 4.42
N GLY A 303 -15.47 -4.93 3.94
CA GLY A 303 -14.79 -5.90 4.77
C GLY A 303 -13.45 -5.40 5.31
N LEU A 304 -12.66 -4.69 4.49
CA LEU A 304 -11.39 -4.10 4.93
C LEU A 304 -11.60 -2.95 5.93
N LEU A 305 -12.64 -2.13 5.77
CA LEU A 305 -12.99 -1.08 6.73
C LEU A 305 -13.38 -1.69 8.07
N TRP A 306 -14.23 -2.70 8.05
CA TRP A 306 -14.64 -3.43 9.24
C TRP A 306 -13.44 -4.01 10.00
N LEU A 307 -12.50 -4.68 9.30
CA LEU A 307 -11.26 -5.20 9.90
C LEU A 307 -10.36 -4.07 10.43
N ASN A 308 -10.24 -2.95 9.69
CA ASN A 308 -9.45 -1.80 10.14
C ASN A 308 -9.98 -1.16 11.42
N LEU A 309 -11.31 -1.15 11.62
CA LEU A 309 -11.94 -0.62 12.82
C LEU A 309 -11.70 -1.52 14.04
N LYS A 310 -11.68 -2.85 13.83
CA LYS A 310 -11.51 -3.84 14.91
C LYS A 310 -10.06 -4.17 15.24
N ARG A 311 -9.15 -3.84 14.33
CA ARG A 311 -7.75 -4.19 14.41
C ARG A 311 -7.08 -3.63 15.67
N ASP A 312 -6.25 -4.46 16.33
CA ASP A 312 -5.39 -4.05 17.43
C ASP A 312 -4.54 -2.81 17.04
N PRO A 313 -4.63 -1.72 17.81
CA PRO A 313 -3.81 -0.52 17.57
C PRO A 313 -2.31 -0.80 17.51
N ALA A 314 -1.81 -1.79 18.26
CA ALA A 314 -0.40 -2.14 18.32
C ALA A 314 0.13 -2.77 17.00
N GLN A 315 -0.74 -3.29 16.13
CA GLN A 315 -0.31 -3.93 14.88
C GLN A 315 0.08 -2.97 13.76
N GLY A 316 -0.10 -1.68 13.91
CA GLY A 316 0.19 -0.72 12.85
C GLY A 316 0.45 0.68 13.38
N ASP A 317 0.75 1.58 12.48
CA ASP A 317 0.90 2.99 12.83
C ASP A 317 -0.47 3.67 12.85
N VAL A 318 -0.85 4.18 14.03
CA VAL A 318 -2.12 4.89 14.23
C VAL A 318 -2.21 6.14 13.36
N ALA A 319 -1.09 6.83 13.11
CA ALA A 319 -1.03 8.01 12.24
C ALA A 319 -1.42 7.72 10.78
N GLN A 320 -1.33 6.46 10.34
CA GLN A 320 -1.71 6.04 8.98
C GLN A 320 -3.19 5.65 8.83
N ARG A 321 -3.93 5.53 9.91
CA ARG A 321 -5.36 5.15 9.86
C ARG A 321 -6.21 6.07 8.98
N PRO A 322 -6.04 7.41 9.01
CA PRO A 322 -6.78 8.31 8.11
C PRO A 322 -6.49 8.03 6.64
N MET A 323 -5.24 7.73 6.27
CA MET A 323 -4.86 7.35 4.90
C MET A 323 -5.52 6.04 4.48
N ASP A 324 -5.47 5.01 5.33
CA ASP A 324 -6.06 3.71 5.03
C ASP A 324 -7.58 3.81 4.85
N ARG A 325 -8.26 4.48 5.79
CA ARG A 325 -9.72 4.66 5.76
C ARG A 325 -10.16 5.56 4.63
N GLY A 326 -9.46 6.68 4.41
CA GLY A 326 -9.77 7.59 3.31
C GLY A 326 -9.72 6.89 1.95
N PHE A 327 -8.69 6.08 1.71
CA PHE A 327 -8.57 5.32 0.46
C PHE A 327 -9.67 4.25 0.33
N ILE A 328 -9.98 3.52 1.40
CA ILE A 328 -11.04 2.50 1.41
C ILE A 328 -12.42 3.15 1.12
N VAL A 329 -12.72 4.27 1.78
CA VAL A 329 -13.98 5.00 1.57
C VAL A 329 -14.06 5.57 0.15
N LEU A 330 -12.95 6.08 -0.40
CA LEU A 330 -12.92 6.60 -1.76
C LEU A 330 -13.22 5.48 -2.79
N LEU A 331 -12.63 4.30 -2.64
CA LEU A 331 -12.95 3.14 -3.49
C LEU A 331 -14.41 2.70 -3.38
N LEU A 332 -14.96 2.70 -2.17
CA LEU A 332 -16.37 2.38 -1.94
C LEU A 332 -17.29 3.42 -2.62
N LEU A 333 -16.99 4.71 -2.48
CA LEU A 333 -17.77 5.78 -3.12
C LEU A 333 -17.75 5.67 -4.64
N ILE A 334 -16.57 5.42 -5.23
CA ILE A 334 -16.44 5.21 -6.68
C ILE A 334 -17.35 4.06 -7.14
N SER A 335 -17.32 2.96 -6.41
CA SER A 335 -18.10 1.79 -6.76
C SER A 335 -19.60 2.00 -6.62
N VAL A 336 -20.04 2.55 -5.49
CA VAL A 336 -21.47 2.84 -5.24
C VAL A 336 -22.01 3.83 -6.27
N THR A 337 -21.29 4.95 -6.49
CA THR A 337 -21.74 5.96 -7.47
C THR A 337 -21.73 5.43 -8.90
N GLY A 338 -20.76 4.58 -9.27
CA GLY A 338 -20.69 3.97 -10.60
C GLY A 338 -21.83 2.99 -10.85
N LEU A 339 -22.17 2.13 -9.89
CA LEU A 339 -23.29 1.19 -10.01
C LEU A 339 -24.65 1.92 -9.96
N LEU A 340 -24.81 2.96 -9.13
CA LEU A 340 -25.99 3.81 -9.14
C LEU A 340 -26.14 4.52 -10.49
N LEU A 341 -25.06 5.07 -11.03
CA LEU A 341 -25.06 5.70 -12.35
C LEU A 341 -25.50 4.70 -13.44
N LEU A 342 -24.97 3.47 -13.42
CA LEU A 342 -25.39 2.43 -14.36
C LEU A 342 -26.89 2.10 -14.23
N GLY A 343 -27.41 1.97 -13.01
CA GLY A 343 -28.81 1.62 -12.76
C GLY A 343 -29.80 2.75 -13.07
N LEU A 344 -29.36 4.00 -12.93
CA LEU A 344 -30.22 5.19 -13.05
C LEU A 344 -29.88 6.04 -14.30
N ARG A 345 -29.07 5.53 -15.22
CA ARG A 345 -28.59 6.26 -16.41
C ARG A 345 -29.69 6.76 -17.35
N ASP A 346 -30.87 6.12 -17.33
CA ASP A 346 -32.02 6.48 -18.16
C ASP A 346 -33.00 7.42 -17.47
N THR A 347 -32.60 8.00 -16.33
CA THR A 347 -33.43 8.92 -15.51
C THR A 347 -32.84 10.32 -15.51
N SER A 348 -33.62 11.28 -14.98
CA SER A 348 -33.17 12.67 -14.76
C SER A 348 -32.04 12.83 -13.74
N TRP A 349 -31.73 11.78 -12.97
CA TRP A 349 -30.64 11.75 -11.99
C TRP A 349 -29.25 11.52 -12.61
N MET A 350 -29.19 11.12 -13.89
CA MET A 350 -27.93 10.77 -14.56
C MET A 350 -26.90 11.90 -14.47
N GLY A 351 -27.29 13.16 -14.68
CA GLY A 351 -26.37 14.30 -14.65
C GLY A 351 -25.70 14.49 -13.30
N LEU A 352 -26.48 14.46 -12.22
CA LEU A 352 -25.97 14.56 -10.85
C LEU A 352 -25.06 13.36 -10.51
N LEU A 353 -25.51 12.14 -10.79
CA LEU A 353 -24.75 10.93 -10.49
C LEU A 353 -23.43 10.87 -11.28
N LEU A 354 -23.46 11.30 -12.53
CA LEU A 354 -22.27 11.40 -13.38
C LEU A 354 -21.28 12.40 -12.81
N ALA A 355 -21.72 13.61 -12.44
CA ALA A 355 -20.85 14.62 -11.84
C ALA A 355 -20.21 14.13 -10.53
N VAL A 356 -20.99 13.49 -9.67
CA VAL A 356 -20.50 12.91 -8.41
C VAL A 356 -19.50 11.79 -8.69
N HIS A 357 -19.82 10.86 -9.59
CA HIS A 357 -18.93 9.74 -9.93
C HIS A 357 -17.60 10.24 -10.51
N LEU A 358 -17.65 11.16 -11.47
CA LEU A 358 -16.45 11.74 -12.08
C LEU A 358 -15.60 12.49 -11.05
N GLY A 359 -16.24 13.23 -10.12
CA GLY A 359 -15.56 13.92 -9.05
C GLY A 359 -14.76 12.97 -8.13
N VAL A 360 -15.36 11.87 -7.69
CA VAL A 360 -14.65 10.89 -6.83
C VAL A 360 -13.60 10.10 -7.60
N VAL A 361 -13.79 9.80 -8.88
CA VAL A 361 -12.77 9.16 -9.73
C VAL A 361 -11.58 10.11 -9.95
N MET A 362 -11.81 11.39 -10.20
CA MET A 362 -10.74 12.37 -10.34
C MET A 362 -9.94 12.52 -9.04
N ALA A 363 -10.62 12.55 -7.89
CA ALA A 363 -9.97 12.57 -6.59
C ALA A 363 -9.07 11.33 -6.38
N LEU A 364 -9.51 10.15 -6.82
CA LEU A 364 -8.67 8.96 -6.81
C LEU A 364 -7.41 9.17 -7.65
N PHE A 365 -7.53 9.60 -8.89
CA PHE A 365 -6.39 9.75 -9.80
C PHE A 365 -5.38 10.77 -9.29
N LEU A 366 -5.83 11.91 -8.75
CA LEU A 366 -4.96 12.94 -8.16
C LEU A 366 -4.22 12.44 -6.91
N THR A 367 -4.87 11.61 -6.09
CA THR A 367 -4.28 11.10 -4.83
C THR A 367 -3.55 9.76 -4.99
N LEU A 368 -3.65 9.12 -6.14
CA LEU A 368 -3.07 7.80 -6.44
C LEU A 368 -1.56 7.73 -6.14
N PRO A 369 -0.72 8.68 -6.62
CA PRO A 369 0.73 8.63 -6.41
C PRO A 369 1.16 9.09 -5.01
N TYR A 370 0.28 9.69 -4.21
CA TYR A 370 0.62 10.27 -2.90
C TYR A 370 -0.24 9.69 -1.76
N GLY A 371 -0.79 8.50 -1.97
CA GLY A 371 -1.71 7.85 -1.05
C GLY A 371 -1.47 6.35 -0.89
N LYS A 372 -2.45 5.69 -0.30
CA LYS A 372 -2.36 4.26 0.01
C LYS A 372 -2.12 3.36 -1.20
N PHE A 373 -2.50 3.77 -2.41
CA PHE A 373 -2.28 2.99 -3.62
C PHE A 373 -0.79 2.66 -3.86
N ALA A 374 0.12 3.58 -3.54
CA ALA A 374 1.56 3.40 -3.69
C ALA A 374 2.08 2.11 -3.01
N HIS A 375 1.40 1.65 -1.92
CA HIS A 375 1.82 0.43 -1.22
C HIS A 375 1.90 -0.81 -2.11
N GLY A 376 1.01 -0.93 -3.10
CA GLY A 376 1.00 -2.04 -4.05
C GLY A 376 2.24 -2.03 -4.94
N ILE A 377 2.62 -0.86 -5.43
CA ILE A 377 3.76 -0.67 -6.35
C ILE A 377 5.10 -0.95 -5.63
N TYR A 378 5.33 -0.29 -4.48
CA TYR A 378 6.57 -0.49 -3.71
C TYR A 378 6.71 -1.92 -3.17
N ARG A 379 5.60 -2.53 -2.76
CA ARG A 379 5.60 -3.93 -2.31
C ARG A 379 5.89 -4.90 -3.45
N SER A 380 5.35 -4.68 -4.64
CA SER A 380 5.66 -5.51 -5.81
C SER A 380 7.16 -5.44 -6.15
N ALA A 381 7.77 -4.26 -6.06
CA ALA A 381 9.22 -4.10 -6.22
C ALA A 381 10.00 -4.84 -5.11
N ALA A 382 9.56 -4.76 -3.85
CA ALA A 382 10.19 -5.49 -2.75
C ALA A 382 10.03 -7.02 -2.89
N LEU A 383 8.89 -7.50 -3.37
CA LEU A 383 8.68 -8.93 -3.66
C LEU A 383 9.58 -9.41 -4.81
N LEU A 384 9.78 -8.58 -5.83
CA LEU A 384 10.71 -8.91 -6.92
C LEU A 384 12.14 -8.97 -6.39
N LYS A 385 12.58 -8.01 -5.58
CA LYS A 385 13.89 -8.09 -4.92
C LYS A 385 14.04 -9.39 -4.12
N TRP A 386 13.04 -9.75 -3.32
CA TRP A 386 13.06 -11.01 -2.57
C TRP A 386 13.18 -12.23 -3.48
N SER A 387 12.43 -12.26 -4.58
CA SER A 387 12.49 -13.36 -5.54
C SER A 387 13.85 -13.48 -6.25
N ILE A 388 14.57 -12.37 -6.47
CA ILE A 388 15.94 -12.35 -6.96
C ILE A 388 16.91 -12.86 -5.88
N GLU A 389 16.82 -12.25 -4.69
CA GLU A 389 17.77 -12.44 -3.61
C GLU A 389 17.82 -13.88 -3.10
N LYS A 390 16.65 -14.53 -2.94
CA LYS A 390 16.59 -15.92 -2.49
C LYS A 390 17.18 -16.95 -3.46
N ARG A 391 17.39 -16.57 -4.73
CA ARG A 391 18.05 -17.40 -5.75
C ARG A 391 19.58 -17.22 -5.78
N GLN A 392 20.08 -16.28 -5.02
CA GLN A 392 21.50 -16.03 -4.89
C GLN A 392 22.03 -16.75 -3.64
N PRO A 393 23.25 -17.28 -3.65
CA PRO A 393 23.86 -17.87 -2.46
C PRO A 393 23.92 -16.83 -1.33
N SER A 394 23.72 -17.27 -0.10
CA SER A 394 23.85 -16.40 1.06
C SER A 394 25.30 -16.00 1.25
N LYS A 395 25.57 -14.70 1.38
CA LYS A 395 26.92 -14.20 1.66
C LYS A 395 27.42 -14.58 3.05
N LEU A 396 26.50 -15.01 3.93
CA LEU A 396 26.79 -15.28 5.34
C LEU A 396 27.14 -16.74 5.61
N GLN A 397 26.96 -17.65 4.63
CA GLN A 397 27.21 -19.09 4.76
C GLN A 397 26.61 -19.71 6.04
N LEU A 398 25.46 -19.23 6.50
CA LEU A 398 24.83 -19.62 7.77
C LEU A 398 23.99 -20.89 7.65
N GLY A 399 24.20 -21.72 6.63
CA GLY A 399 23.64 -23.08 6.55
C GLY A 399 22.13 -23.18 6.36
N ALA A 400 21.45 -22.16 5.91
CA ALA A 400 20.03 -22.13 5.64
C ALA A 400 19.73 -22.03 4.12
N ASP A 401 20.62 -22.53 3.28
CA ASP A 401 20.48 -22.51 1.81
C ASP A 401 19.82 -23.78 1.29
#